data_65ac25d1ac8d1f6fb3727c0751ec7457
#
_entry.id   65ac25d1ac8d1f6fb3727c0751ec7457
#
_cell.length_a   1.000
_cell.length_b   1.000
_cell.length_c   1.000
_cell.angle_alpha   90.00
_cell.angle_beta   90.00
_cell.angle_gamma   90.00
#
_symmetry.space_group_name_H-M   'P 1'
#
loop_
_entity.id
_entity.type
_entity.pdbx_description
1 polymer ?
#
loop_
_entity_poly.entity_id
_entity_poly.type
_entity_poly.pdbx_seq_one_letter_code
_entity_poly.pdbx_strand_id
1 'polypeptide(L)'
;MKIKIILISFVLLLTACSKKETVKEFPFESLIVTGSNLHDIHTVKFTKSDTVYLQIIFPEPKENFYAIISANEKIRLNNCLHTLNLKNFDSIYADENLDDGQSYLISINQREKNKQIYIHGEHAPQELYNYIDSLGSIKNNLKFISTKQIIDFGDLSAILPPPPPPPPLKDK
;
A
#
# COMPACT_ATOMS: atom_id res chain seq x y z
N MET A 1 -52.12 -25.30 19.75
CA MET A 1 -50.85 -26.00 19.45
C MET A 1 -50.12 -25.47 18.21
N LYS A 2 -50.78 -25.10 17.11
CA LYS A 2 -50.14 -24.60 15.86
C LYS A 2 -49.38 -23.28 15.99
N ILE A 3 -49.83 -22.32 16.81
CA ILE A 3 -49.19 -21.00 17.01
C ILE A 3 -47.85 -21.14 17.74
N LYS A 4 -47.71 -22.05 18.70
CA LYS A 4 -46.44 -22.28 19.42
C LYS A 4 -45.33 -22.84 18.53
N ILE A 5 -45.69 -23.66 17.56
CA ILE A 5 -44.75 -24.26 16.57
C ILE A 5 -44.20 -23.16 15.64
N ILE A 6 -45.08 -22.25 15.19
CA ILE A 6 -44.65 -21.13 14.31
C ILE A 6 -43.69 -20.18 15.03
N LEU A 7 -43.92 -19.90 16.34
CA LEU A 7 -43.06 -19.00 17.14
C LEU A 7 -41.65 -19.61 17.35
N ILE A 8 -41.57 -20.93 17.59
CA ILE A 8 -40.29 -21.63 17.74
C ILE A 8 -39.52 -21.67 16.44
N SER A 9 -40.22 -21.85 15.30
CA SER A 9 -39.55 -21.81 13.97
C SER A 9 -38.99 -20.42 13.64
N PHE A 10 -39.66 -19.33 14.06
CA PHE A 10 -39.20 -17.97 13.83
C PHE A 10 -37.97 -17.60 14.70
N VAL A 11 -37.90 -18.12 15.93
CA VAL A 11 -36.74 -17.91 16.83
C VAL A 11 -35.51 -18.66 16.31
N LEU A 12 -35.68 -19.85 15.71
CA LEU A 12 -34.58 -20.61 15.13
C LEU A 12 -33.98 -19.94 13.87
N LEU A 13 -34.77 -19.16 13.11
CA LEU A 13 -34.29 -18.40 11.95
C LEU A 13 -33.44 -17.18 12.37
N LEU A 14 -33.63 -16.63 13.57
CA LEU A 14 -32.84 -15.50 14.07
C LEU A 14 -31.45 -15.91 14.62
N THR A 15 -31.22 -17.19 14.85
CA THR A 15 -29.89 -17.70 15.25
C THR A 15 -29.01 -18.08 14.06
N ALA A 16 -29.48 -17.83 12.81
CA ALA A 16 -28.69 -18.06 11.62
C ALA A 16 -27.48 -17.13 11.59
N CYS A 17 -26.45 -17.58 12.19
CA CYS A 17 -25.04 -17.42 11.86
C CYS A 17 -24.64 -16.05 11.25
N SER A 18 -24.35 -15.09 12.09
CA SER A 18 -23.29 -14.15 11.73
C SER A 18 -21.97 -14.94 11.79
N LYS A 19 -21.50 -15.49 10.65
CA LYS A 19 -20.10 -15.90 10.52
C LYS A 19 -19.28 -14.68 10.91
N LYS A 20 -18.70 -14.66 12.11
CA LYS A 20 -17.61 -13.73 12.42
C LYS A 20 -16.54 -14.01 11.37
N GLU A 21 -16.43 -13.14 10.39
CA GLU A 21 -15.26 -13.15 9.50
C GLU A 21 -14.05 -13.06 10.43
N THR A 22 -13.22 -14.10 10.43
CA THR A 22 -11.95 -14.07 11.14
C THR A 22 -11.13 -12.97 10.49
N VAL A 23 -10.90 -11.89 11.24
CA VAL A 23 -10.07 -10.77 10.77
C VAL A 23 -8.67 -11.35 10.48
N LYS A 24 -8.29 -11.35 9.21
CA LYS A 24 -6.96 -11.78 8.80
C LYS A 24 -5.93 -10.81 9.37
N GLU A 25 -4.80 -11.32 9.83
CA GLU A 25 -3.69 -10.47 10.27
C GLU A 25 -2.95 -9.88 9.07
N PHE A 26 -2.24 -8.77 9.31
CA PHE A 26 -1.36 -8.17 8.30
C PHE A 26 -0.20 -9.15 7.98
N PRO A 27 -0.02 -9.57 6.72
CA PRO A 27 0.84 -10.72 6.39
C PRO A 27 2.34 -10.40 6.34
N PHE A 28 2.74 -9.12 6.42
CA PHE A 28 4.11 -8.65 6.25
C PHE A 28 4.61 -7.91 7.51
N GLU A 29 5.88 -7.59 7.58
CA GLU A 29 6.39 -6.63 8.56
C GLU A 29 6.05 -5.21 8.13
N SER A 30 6.27 -4.91 6.85
CA SER A 30 5.80 -3.68 6.22
C SER A 30 5.57 -3.87 4.72
N LEU A 31 4.65 -3.06 4.20
CA LEU A 31 4.42 -2.85 2.78
C LEU A 31 4.58 -1.36 2.50
N ILE A 32 5.41 -1.03 1.54
CA ILE A 32 5.65 0.34 1.10
C ILE A 32 5.31 0.42 -0.39
N VAL A 33 4.50 1.41 -0.74
CA VAL A 33 4.14 1.69 -2.13
C VAL A 33 4.50 3.13 -2.43
N THR A 34 5.38 3.31 -3.39
CA THR A 34 5.78 4.63 -3.89
C THR A 34 5.22 4.80 -5.29
N GLY A 35 4.54 5.92 -5.52
CA GLY A 35 4.12 6.37 -6.84
C GLY A 35 4.95 7.57 -7.26
N SER A 36 5.31 7.63 -8.52
CA SER A 36 6.08 8.72 -9.12
C SER A 36 5.55 9.04 -10.50
N ASN A 37 5.35 10.31 -10.76
CA ASN A 37 5.09 10.87 -12.07
C ASN A 37 5.77 12.25 -12.20
N LEU A 38 5.57 12.97 -13.31
CA LEU A 38 6.16 14.30 -13.54
C LEU A 38 5.77 15.37 -12.50
N HIS A 39 4.68 15.18 -11.77
CA HIS A 39 4.09 16.21 -10.91
C HIS A 39 4.22 15.90 -9.44
N ASP A 40 4.27 14.62 -9.08
CA ASP A 40 4.36 14.22 -7.70
C ASP A 40 5.18 12.93 -7.50
N ILE A 41 5.82 12.83 -6.34
CA ILE A 41 6.41 11.60 -5.82
C ILE A 41 5.94 11.45 -4.38
N HIS A 42 5.21 10.38 -4.12
CA HIS A 42 4.74 10.09 -2.76
C HIS A 42 4.93 8.61 -2.42
N THR A 43 5.13 8.34 -1.15
CA THR A 43 5.28 6.99 -0.64
C THR A 43 4.40 6.76 0.57
N VAL A 44 3.74 5.61 0.63
CA VAL A 44 2.90 5.20 1.74
C VAL A 44 3.43 3.90 2.36
N LYS A 45 3.45 3.82 3.69
CA LYS A 45 3.89 2.65 4.44
C LYS A 45 2.77 2.11 5.32
N PHE A 46 2.43 0.86 5.08
CA PHE A 46 1.52 0.06 5.89
C PHE A 46 2.31 -0.92 6.75
N THR A 47 1.88 -1.14 7.97
CA THR A 47 2.50 -2.06 8.93
C THR A 47 1.43 -2.85 9.68
N LYS A 48 1.85 -3.73 10.60
CA LYS A 48 0.92 -4.43 11.51
C LYS A 48 0.18 -3.49 12.45
N SER A 49 0.72 -2.30 12.72
CA SER A 49 0.07 -1.29 13.56
C SER A 49 -1.14 -0.67 12.86
N ASP A 50 -1.92 0.11 13.61
CA ASP A 50 -3.02 0.89 13.06
C ASP A 50 -2.54 2.23 12.46
N THR A 51 -1.23 2.49 12.48
CA THR A 51 -0.65 3.71 11.93
C THR A 51 -0.17 3.47 10.50
N VAL A 52 -0.66 4.29 9.59
CA VAL A 52 -0.20 4.37 8.20
C VAL A 52 0.60 5.65 8.05
N TYR A 53 1.75 5.57 7.41
CA TYR A 53 2.61 6.72 7.17
C TYR A 53 2.60 7.10 5.69
N LEU A 54 2.65 8.39 5.42
CA LEU A 54 2.76 8.97 4.08
C LEU A 54 3.91 9.97 4.07
N GLN A 55 4.68 9.97 3.01
CA GLN A 55 5.65 11.01 2.72
C GLN A 55 5.40 11.54 1.33
N ILE A 56 5.28 12.86 1.21
CA ILE A 56 5.36 13.59 -0.05
C ILE A 56 6.84 13.93 -0.24
N ILE A 57 7.43 13.46 -1.34
CA ILE A 57 8.84 13.66 -1.65
C ILE A 57 8.98 14.82 -2.64
N PHE A 58 8.07 14.88 -3.61
CA PHE A 58 7.98 15.97 -4.58
C PHE A 58 6.49 16.35 -4.75
N PRO A 59 6.16 17.67 -4.85
CA PRO A 59 7.09 18.82 -4.86
C PRO A 59 7.77 19.07 -3.50
N GLU A 60 8.94 19.67 -3.54
CA GLU A 60 9.64 20.13 -2.33
C GLU A 60 8.83 21.23 -1.59
N PRO A 61 8.91 21.35 -0.25
CA PRO A 61 9.76 20.55 0.66
C PRO A 61 9.18 19.18 0.96
N LYS A 62 10.05 18.20 1.23
CA LYS A 62 9.68 16.86 1.68
C LYS A 62 8.89 16.91 2.99
N GLU A 63 7.71 16.30 3.01
CA GLU A 63 6.79 16.32 4.15
C GLU A 63 6.36 14.94 4.58
N ASN A 64 6.26 14.73 5.90
CA ASN A 64 5.80 13.47 6.50
C ASN A 64 4.43 13.63 7.15
N PHE A 65 3.64 12.58 7.04
CA PHE A 65 2.30 12.50 7.59
C PHE A 65 2.06 11.11 8.20
N TYR A 66 1.09 11.04 9.10
CA TYR A 66 0.55 9.77 9.59
C TYR A 66 -0.98 9.82 9.63
N ALA A 67 -1.58 8.65 9.59
CA ALA A 67 -3.01 8.48 9.79
C ALA A 67 -3.26 7.22 10.62
N ILE A 68 -4.39 7.17 11.33
CA ILE A 68 -4.86 5.96 12.01
C ILE A 68 -5.91 5.31 11.11
N ILE A 69 -5.63 4.07 10.71
CA ILE A 69 -6.55 3.28 9.89
C ILE A 69 -7.72 2.78 10.73
N SER A 70 -8.93 2.91 10.24
CA SER A 70 -10.12 2.37 10.90
C SER A 70 -10.13 0.83 10.86
N ALA A 71 -10.87 0.20 11.78
CA ALA A 71 -11.01 -1.26 11.80
C ALA A 71 -11.53 -1.82 10.46
N ASN A 72 -12.48 -1.15 9.82
CA ASN A 72 -13.05 -1.57 8.53
C ASN A 72 -12.01 -1.48 7.40
N GLU A 73 -11.26 -0.37 7.31
CA GLU A 73 -10.21 -0.20 6.31
C GLU A 73 -9.04 -1.18 6.57
N LYS A 74 -8.74 -1.48 7.84
CA LYS A 74 -7.73 -2.49 8.17
C LYS A 74 -8.15 -3.90 7.72
N ILE A 75 -9.41 -4.26 7.89
CA ILE A 75 -9.95 -5.53 7.35
C ILE A 75 -9.83 -5.55 5.82
N ARG A 76 -10.18 -4.48 5.13
CA ARG A 76 -10.04 -4.36 3.67
C ARG A 76 -8.58 -4.52 3.24
N LEU A 77 -7.66 -3.81 3.90
CA LEU A 77 -6.22 -3.90 3.67
C LEU A 77 -5.73 -5.35 3.83
N ASN A 78 -6.02 -5.97 4.97
CA ASN A 78 -5.57 -7.31 5.26
C ASN A 78 -6.15 -8.34 4.27
N ASN A 79 -7.43 -8.23 3.91
CA ASN A 79 -8.04 -9.09 2.90
C ASN A 79 -7.39 -8.93 1.53
N CYS A 80 -7.13 -7.70 1.08
CA CYS A 80 -6.40 -7.42 -0.15
C CYS A 80 -5.00 -8.07 -0.14
N LEU A 81 -4.24 -7.87 0.94
CA LEU A 81 -2.87 -8.38 1.03
C LEU A 81 -2.79 -9.90 1.14
N HIS A 82 -3.79 -10.56 1.70
CA HIS A 82 -3.84 -12.02 1.76
C HIS A 82 -4.11 -12.70 0.42
N THR A 83 -4.61 -11.98 -0.57
CA THR A 83 -4.75 -12.49 -1.95
C THR A 83 -3.50 -12.23 -2.79
N LEU A 84 -2.59 -11.36 -2.34
CA LEU A 84 -1.38 -10.99 -3.06
C LEU A 84 -0.37 -12.15 -3.06
N ASN A 85 -0.21 -12.79 -4.23
CA ASN A 85 0.78 -13.83 -4.40
C ASN A 85 2.04 -13.27 -5.07
N LEU A 86 3.01 -12.89 -4.26
CA LEU A 86 4.26 -12.26 -4.72
C LEU A 86 5.11 -13.12 -5.66
N LYS A 87 4.87 -14.43 -5.68
CA LYS A 87 5.61 -15.35 -6.58
C LYS A 87 5.19 -15.21 -8.04
N ASN A 88 3.98 -14.64 -8.27
CA ASN A 88 3.43 -14.47 -9.60
C ASN A 88 4.01 -13.23 -10.32
N PHE A 89 4.79 -12.40 -9.62
CA PHE A 89 5.27 -11.14 -10.18
C PHE A 89 6.78 -11.12 -10.30
N ASP A 90 7.28 -10.61 -11.42
CA ASP A 90 8.69 -10.29 -11.60
C ASP A 90 9.09 -9.07 -10.78
N SER A 91 10.38 -8.82 -10.68
CA SER A 91 10.89 -7.68 -9.92
C SER A 91 10.90 -6.37 -10.73
N ILE A 92 10.82 -6.45 -12.06
CA ILE A 92 10.90 -5.29 -12.95
C ILE A 92 9.91 -5.46 -14.10
N TYR A 93 9.10 -4.43 -14.30
CA TYR A 93 8.24 -4.21 -15.45
C TYR A 93 8.50 -2.79 -15.95
N ALA A 94 9.31 -2.63 -16.97
CA ALA A 94 9.66 -1.30 -17.48
C ALA A 94 9.54 -1.27 -18.99
N ASP A 95 9.02 -0.16 -19.52
CA ASP A 95 9.07 0.17 -20.92
C ASP A 95 10.29 1.06 -21.17
N GLU A 96 11.32 0.50 -21.81
CA GLU A 96 12.57 1.20 -22.10
C GLU A 96 12.41 2.34 -23.13
N ASN A 97 11.28 2.37 -23.83
CA ASN A 97 10.97 3.40 -24.83
C ASN A 97 10.11 4.52 -24.29
N LEU A 98 9.74 4.47 -23.01
CA LEU A 98 8.91 5.46 -22.36
C LEU A 98 9.77 6.40 -21.51
N ASP A 99 10.01 7.63 -22.00
CA ASP A 99 10.79 8.62 -21.27
C ASP A 99 10.01 9.21 -20.08
N ASP A 100 8.70 9.40 -20.25
CA ASP A 100 7.79 9.99 -19.26
C ASP A 100 6.62 9.05 -19.00
N GLY A 101 6.43 8.63 -17.74
CA GLY A 101 5.35 7.72 -17.40
C GLY A 101 5.08 7.66 -15.90
N GLN A 102 3.98 6.98 -15.58
CA GLN A 102 3.70 6.62 -14.21
C GLN A 102 4.62 5.48 -13.78
N SER A 103 5.32 5.67 -12.67
CA SER A 103 6.13 4.62 -12.06
C SER A 103 5.62 4.23 -10.69
N TYR A 104 5.84 2.97 -10.33
CA TYR A 104 5.56 2.46 -8.99
C TYR A 104 6.73 1.64 -8.48
N LEU A 105 6.98 1.75 -7.18
CA LEU A 105 7.88 0.85 -6.45
C LEU A 105 7.13 0.25 -5.28
N ILE A 106 6.96 -1.08 -5.31
CA ILE A 106 6.33 -1.84 -4.24
C ILE A 106 7.43 -2.56 -3.48
N SER A 107 7.63 -2.21 -2.21
CA SER A 107 8.63 -2.84 -1.33
C SER A 107 7.94 -3.59 -0.20
N ILE A 108 8.17 -4.89 -0.11
CA ILE A 108 7.56 -5.78 0.87
C ILE A 108 8.64 -6.37 1.74
N ASN A 109 8.55 -6.10 3.04
CA ASN A 109 9.47 -6.63 4.03
C ASN A 109 8.83 -7.80 4.77
N GLN A 110 9.51 -8.93 4.74
CA GLN A 110 9.20 -10.14 5.51
C GLN A 110 10.46 -10.56 6.27
N ARG A 111 10.30 -11.32 7.38
CA ARG A 111 11.39 -11.70 8.30
C ARG A 111 12.64 -12.25 7.61
N GLU A 112 12.48 -12.98 6.52
CA GLU A 112 13.59 -13.66 5.83
C GLU A 112 13.74 -13.26 4.35
N LYS A 113 12.76 -12.54 3.79
CA LYS A 113 12.72 -12.22 2.36
C LYS A 113 12.11 -10.84 2.14
N ASN A 114 12.91 -9.96 1.57
CA ASN A 114 12.40 -8.71 1.05
C ASN A 114 12.16 -8.87 -0.45
N LYS A 115 11.07 -8.29 -0.95
CA LYS A 115 10.80 -8.23 -2.38
C LYS A 115 10.51 -6.80 -2.77
N GLN A 116 11.14 -6.36 -3.86
CA GLN A 116 10.81 -5.12 -4.53
C GLN A 116 10.28 -5.43 -5.93
N ILE A 117 9.28 -4.66 -6.36
CA ILE A 117 8.72 -4.70 -7.70
C ILE A 117 8.70 -3.27 -8.21
N TYR A 118 9.47 -3.01 -9.26
CA TYR A 118 9.51 -1.74 -9.96
C TYR A 118 8.64 -1.83 -11.22
N ILE A 119 7.83 -0.82 -11.45
CA ILE A 119 6.97 -0.70 -12.63
C ILE A 119 7.22 0.67 -13.25
N HIS A 120 7.41 0.72 -14.57
CA HIS A 120 7.42 1.94 -15.35
C HIS A 120 6.59 1.75 -16.61
N GLY A 121 5.58 2.58 -16.82
CA GLY A 121 4.60 2.41 -17.88
C GLY A 121 3.52 1.39 -17.56
N GLU A 122 3.02 0.68 -18.59
CA GLU A 122 1.82 -0.17 -18.51
C GLU A 122 2.10 -1.67 -18.73
N HIS A 123 3.35 -2.12 -18.57
CA HIS A 123 3.77 -3.49 -18.91
C HIS A 123 3.58 -4.52 -17.79
N ALA A 124 3.17 -4.11 -16.60
CA ALA A 124 2.91 -5.04 -15.52
C ALA A 124 1.55 -5.77 -15.73
N PRO A 125 1.38 -6.96 -15.14
CA PRO A 125 0.08 -7.64 -15.14
C PRO A 125 -1.03 -6.77 -14.52
N GLN A 126 -2.22 -6.79 -15.10
CA GLN A 126 -3.38 -6.03 -14.62
C GLN A 126 -3.71 -6.32 -13.15
N GLU A 127 -3.47 -7.55 -12.71
CA GLU A 127 -3.65 -7.94 -11.31
C GLU A 127 -2.82 -7.06 -10.37
N LEU A 128 -1.59 -6.71 -10.74
CA LEU A 128 -0.72 -5.86 -9.92
C LEU A 128 -1.23 -4.42 -9.83
N TYR A 129 -1.73 -3.85 -10.93
CA TYR A 129 -2.39 -2.54 -10.92
C TYR A 129 -3.64 -2.55 -10.04
N ASN A 130 -4.44 -3.62 -10.07
CA ASN A 130 -5.61 -3.75 -9.20
C ASN A 130 -5.25 -3.72 -7.71
N TYR A 131 -4.08 -4.27 -7.32
CA TYR A 131 -3.57 -4.13 -5.95
C TYR A 131 -3.14 -2.69 -5.64
N ILE A 132 -2.42 -2.03 -6.55
CA ILE A 132 -2.01 -0.63 -6.40
C ILE A 132 -3.23 0.26 -6.22
N ASP A 133 -4.25 0.10 -7.04
CA ASP A 133 -5.51 0.87 -6.98
C ASP A 133 -6.27 0.62 -5.68
N SER A 134 -6.32 -0.64 -5.22
CA SER A 134 -6.94 -1.00 -3.96
C SER A 134 -6.25 -0.35 -2.76
N LEU A 135 -4.91 -0.37 -2.74
CA LEU A 135 -4.10 0.29 -1.72
C LEU A 135 -4.23 1.81 -1.79
N GLY A 136 -4.26 2.37 -3.00
CA GLY A 136 -4.52 3.78 -3.27
C GLY A 136 -5.89 4.21 -2.75
N SER A 137 -6.93 3.42 -2.98
CA SER A 137 -8.28 3.67 -2.46
C SER A 137 -8.30 3.67 -0.92
N ILE A 138 -7.62 2.71 -0.28
CA ILE A 138 -7.50 2.70 1.18
C ILE A 138 -6.77 3.95 1.67
N LYS A 139 -5.63 4.31 1.08
CA LYS A 139 -4.87 5.53 1.40
C LYS A 139 -5.74 6.78 1.30
N ASN A 140 -6.52 6.90 0.24
CA ASN A 140 -7.34 8.09 -0.03
C ASN A 140 -8.50 8.27 0.97
N ASN A 141 -8.92 7.20 1.64
CA ASN A 141 -9.93 7.26 2.72
C ASN A 141 -9.35 7.68 4.08
N LEU A 142 -8.02 7.78 4.20
CA LEU A 142 -7.36 8.13 5.45
C LEU A 142 -7.26 9.65 5.62
N LYS A 143 -7.37 10.10 6.87
CA LYS A 143 -7.14 11.50 7.26
C LYS A 143 -5.72 11.65 7.76
N PHE A 144 -4.84 12.10 6.89
CA PHE A 144 -3.43 12.31 7.21
C PHE A 144 -3.20 13.60 7.99
N ILE A 145 -2.34 13.52 9.00
CA ILE A 145 -1.92 14.61 9.87
C ILE A 145 -0.41 14.78 9.70
N SER A 146 0.06 16.00 9.48
CA SER A 146 1.49 16.30 9.36
C SER A 146 2.26 15.93 10.62
N THR A 147 3.49 15.44 10.44
CA THR A 147 4.36 15.05 11.55
C THR A 147 5.82 15.41 11.25
N LYS A 148 6.57 15.71 12.31
CA LYS A 148 8.03 15.90 12.24
C LYS A 148 8.81 14.59 12.49
N GLN A 149 8.10 13.47 12.69
CA GLN A 149 8.74 12.18 12.89
C GLN A 149 9.54 11.78 11.65
N ILE A 150 10.77 11.31 11.86
CA ILE A 150 11.54 10.67 10.80
C ILE A 150 11.02 9.24 10.63
N ILE A 151 10.60 8.92 9.42
CA ILE A 151 10.01 7.63 9.08
C ILE A 151 10.92 6.97 8.04
N ASP A 152 11.33 5.74 8.34
CA ASP A 152 12.09 4.93 7.39
C ASP A 152 11.13 4.30 6.36
N PHE A 153 11.28 4.65 5.09
CA PHE A 153 10.57 4.08 3.94
C PHE A 153 11.44 3.10 3.13
N GLY A 154 12.61 2.70 3.68
CA GLY A 154 13.52 1.79 3.00
C GLY A 154 14.24 2.44 1.81
N ASP A 155 14.75 1.58 0.91
CA ASP A 155 15.46 2.03 -0.28
C ASP A 155 14.49 2.40 -1.40
N LEU A 156 14.48 3.66 -1.78
CA LEU A 156 13.67 4.23 -2.85
C LEU A 156 14.51 4.61 -4.10
N SER A 157 15.78 4.25 -4.12
CA SER A 157 16.73 4.66 -5.19
C SER A 157 16.27 4.24 -6.60
N ALA A 158 15.53 3.13 -6.69
CA ALA A 158 15.02 2.64 -7.98
C ALA A 158 13.95 3.54 -8.62
N ILE A 159 13.34 4.45 -7.85
CA ILE A 159 12.23 5.29 -8.34
C ILE A 159 12.53 6.79 -8.19
N LEU A 160 13.51 7.16 -7.37
CA LEU A 160 13.89 8.54 -7.21
C LEU A 160 14.84 8.97 -8.34
N PRO A 161 14.77 10.23 -8.80
CA PRO A 161 15.75 10.74 -9.73
C PRO A 161 17.17 10.67 -9.14
N PRO A 162 18.19 10.45 -9.97
CA PRO A 162 19.56 10.47 -9.50
C PRO A 162 19.90 11.83 -8.86
N PRO A 163 20.78 11.86 -7.84
CA PRO A 163 21.19 13.12 -7.24
C PRO A 163 21.83 14.03 -8.30
N PRO A 164 21.65 15.35 -8.19
CA PRO A 164 22.26 16.29 -9.12
C PRO A 164 23.80 16.12 -9.10
N PRO A 165 24.47 16.34 -10.24
CA PRO A 165 25.91 16.25 -10.31
C PRO A 165 26.55 17.24 -9.32
N PRO A 166 27.70 16.89 -8.72
CA PRO A 166 28.40 17.79 -7.80
C PRO A 166 28.74 19.11 -8.52
N PRO A 167 28.69 20.26 -7.84
CA PRO A 167 29.06 21.53 -8.44
C PRO A 167 30.50 21.45 -8.96
N PRO A 168 30.81 22.14 -10.11
CA PRO A 168 32.16 22.15 -10.66
C PRO A 168 33.13 22.68 -9.61
N LEU A 169 34.29 22.00 -9.48
CA LEU A 169 35.37 22.46 -8.63
C LEU A 169 35.73 23.88 -9.05
N LYS A 170 35.69 24.82 -8.10
CA LYS A 170 36.21 26.17 -8.34
C LYS A 170 37.69 26.02 -8.52
N ASP A 171 38.20 26.29 -9.70
CA ASP A 171 39.66 26.42 -9.93
C ASP A 171 40.22 27.48 -8.97
N LYS A 172 41.24 27.09 -8.23
CA LYS A 172 41.95 27.98 -7.30
C LYS A 172 42.96 28.79 -8.05
#